data_711b8356dff13e77ff6e35d5da1ea18a
#
_entry.id   711b8356dff13e77ff6e35d5da1ea18a
#
_cell.length_a   1.000
_cell.length_b   1.000
_cell.length_c   1.000
_cell.angle_alpha   90.00
_cell.angle_beta   90.00
_cell.angle_gamma   90.00
#
_symmetry.space_group_name_H-M   'P 1'
#
loop_
_entity.id
_entity.type
_entity.pdbx_description
1 polymer ?
#
loop_
_entity_poly.entity_id
_entity_poly.type
_entity_poly.pdbx_seq_one_letter_code
_entity_poly.pdbx_strand_id
1 'polypeptide(L)'
;MDAKTKKILGATDASWVGNTARFNHKGYRFVKRKHGDYIVAVCMSKSMNAQINIVAICIVGIYLTLASWLLVLMLSRVLKEKYEKEKYIYTSNTDGLTKCFNRRAYDVDMEKLDLSSEWAYISLDLNGLKQANDTFGHSAGDELICAAANCMKFAFASYGKIYRIGGDEFVALLTQSVTDLESILQVFDSSIQDWHGKYSNSMSVSYGVVKSTEQDFDSIHSVSKLADERMYKSKYEYYNMSGNDRRSYNV
;
A
#
# COMPACT_ATOMS: atom_id res chain seq x y z
N MET A 1 34.81 -56.41 -33.33
CA MET A 1 34.64 -56.79 -34.76
C MET A 1 35.83 -56.26 -35.54
N ASP A 2 36.52 -57.06 -36.30
CA ASP A 2 37.60 -56.57 -37.17
C ASP A 2 37.02 -55.79 -38.36
N ALA A 3 37.58 -54.64 -38.65
CA ALA A 3 37.05 -53.71 -39.66
C ALA A 3 37.24 -54.29 -41.10
N LYS A 4 38.27 -55.05 -41.36
CA LYS A 4 38.56 -55.60 -42.68
C LYS A 4 37.75 -56.89 -42.96
N THR A 5 37.62 -57.74 -41.99
CA THR A 5 36.95 -59.07 -42.15
C THR A 5 35.45 -59.01 -41.77
N LYS A 6 35.02 -57.90 -41.14
CA LYS A 6 33.67 -57.77 -40.57
C LYS A 6 33.30 -58.89 -39.58
N LYS A 7 34.30 -59.59 -39.04
CA LYS A 7 34.10 -60.69 -38.10
C LYS A 7 33.96 -60.11 -36.68
N ILE A 8 32.98 -60.57 -35.92
CA ILE A 8 32.78 -60.18 -34.52
C ILE A 8 33.74 -61.05 -33.66
N LEU A 9 34.68 -60.34 -33.02
CA LEU A 9 35.58 -60.98 -32.06
C LEU A 9 34.83 -61.16 -30.73
N GLY A 10 34.75 -62.41 -30.32
CA GLY A 10 34.07 -62.83 -29.09
C GLY A 10 32.57 -63.12 -29.19
N ALA A 11 31.97 -63.13 -30.39
CA ALA A 11 30.60 -63.52 -30.60
C ALA A 11 30.49 -64.71 -31.61
N THR A 12 29.58 -65.59 -31.35
CA THR A 12 29.39 -66.83 -32.18
C THR A 12 28.60 -66.61 -33.46
N ASP A 13 27.83 -65.47 -33.53
CA ASP A 13 27.03 -65.15 -34.72
C ASP A 13 27.04 -63.62 -34.95
N ALA A 14 27.40 -63.22 -36.15
CA ALA A 14 27.52 -61.77 -36.53
C ALA A 14 26.59 -61.39 -37.69
N SER A 15 25.74 -62.30 -38.14
CA SER A 15 24.85 -62.12 -39.31
C SER A 15 23.88 -60.93 -39.12
N TRP A 16 23.53 -60.62 -37.89
CA TRP A 16 22.65 -59.56 -37.53
C TRP A 16 23.33 -58.18 -37.50
N VAL A 17 24.62 -58.06 -37.65
CA VAL A 17 25.36 -56.80 -37.68
C VAL A 17 25.24 -56.14 -39.06
N GLY A 18 24.20 -55.35 -39.27
CA GLY A 18 23.96 -54.67 -40.53
C GLY A 18 24.98 -53.52 -40.82
N ASN A 19 24.87 -52.93 -41.98
CA ASN A 19 25.75 -51.80 -42.41
C ASN A 19 25.45 -50.46 -41.79
N THR A 20 24.34 -50.31 -41.06
CA THR A 20 23.90 -49.06 -40.47
C THR A 20 24.68 -48.73 -39.19
N ALA A 21 24.94 -47.46 -38.95
CA ALA A 21 25.65 -47.00 -37.75
C ALA A 21 24.84 -47.20 -36.44
N ARG A 22 23.53 -47.41 -36.54
CA ARG A 22 22.61 -47.70 -35.44
C ARG A 22 21.66 -48.80 -35.85
N PHE A 23 21.49 -49.82 -35.05
CA PHE A 23 20.56 -50.92 -35.31
C PHE A 23 20.02 -51.55 -34.02
N ASN A 24 18.92 -52.25 -34.10
CA ASN A 24 18.30 -52.95 -32.98
C ASN A 24 18.36 -54.43 -33.21
N HIS A 25 18.74 -55.23 -32.19
CA HIS A 25 18.73 -56.71 -32.26
C HIS A 25 18.40 -57.31 -30.86
N LYS A 26 17.47 -58.26 -30.78
CA LYS A 26 17.09 -58.95 -29.54
C LYS A 26 16.86 -58.02 -28.32
N GLY A 27 16.15 -56.92 -28.50
CA GLY A 27 15.83 -55.97 -27.41
C GLY A 27 16.94 -54.97 -27.02
N TYR A 28 18.04 -54.96 -27.73
CA TYR A 28 19.15 -54.07 -27.51
C TYR A 28 19.30 -53.06 -28.66
N ARG A 29 19.75 -51.88 -28.34
CA ARG A 29 20.16 -50.83 -29.31
C ARG A 29 21.69 -50.84 -29.39
N PHE A 30 22.21 -50.92 -30.60
CA PHE A 30 23.65 -50.92 -30.89
C PHE A 30 24.04 -49.60 -31.59
N VAL A 31 25.23 -49.08 -31.24
CA VAL A 31 25.87 -47.96 -31.93
C VAL A 31 27.25 -48.42 -32.33
N LYS A 32 27.53 -48.44 -33.64
CA LYS A 32 28.84 -48.78 -34.19
C LYS A 32 29.70 -47.54 -34.32
N ARG A 33 30.96 -47.67 -33.93
CA ARG A 33 32.01 -46.68 -34.23
C ARG A 33 33.24 -47.38 -34.76
N LYS A 34 33.83 -46.89 -35.85
CA LYS A 34 35.11 -47.34 -36.35
C LYS A 34 36.22 -46.68 -35.55
N HIS A 35 37.16 -47.49 -35.07
CA HIS A 35 38.34 -47.03 -34.38
C HIS A 35 39.58 -47.78 -34.95
N GLY A 36 40.34 -47.13 -35.81
CA GLY A 36 41.40 -47.78 -36.59
C GLY A 36 40.82 -48.89 -37.47
N ASP A 37 41.45 -50.08 -37.41
CA ASP A 37 40.98 -51.27 -38.13
C ASP A 37 39.86 -52.03 -37.45
N TYR A 38 39.39 -51.57 -36.32
CA TYR A 38 38.33 -52.21 -35.53
C TYR A 38 37.02 -51.46 -35.61
N ILE A 39 35.90 -52.21 -35.47
CA ILE A 39 34.57 -51.64 -35.29
C ILE A 39 34.10 -52.04 -33.91
N VAL A 40 33.87 -51.00 -33.07
CA VAL A 40 33.31 -51.18 -31.75
C VAL A 40 31.79 -50.97 -31.81
N ALA A 41 31.02 -51.93 -31.30
CA ALA A 41 29.59 -51.80 -31.15
C ALA A 41 29.23 -51.77 -29.66
N VAL A 42 28.73 -50.64 -29.20
CA VAL A 42 28.21 -50.50 -27.84
C VAL A 42 26.72 -50.80 -27.85
N CYS A 43 26.29 -51.66 -26.94
CA CYS A 43 24.88 -52.03 -26.82
C CYS A 43 24.27 -51.50 -25.54
N MET A 44 23.02 -51.06 -25.62
CA MET A 44 22.18 -50.75 -24.47
C MET A 44 20.86 -51.48 -24.59
N SER A 45 20.38 -52.07 -23.52
CA SER A 45 19.04 -52.65 -23.46
C SER A 45 17.98 -51.56 -23.67
N LYS A 46 16.94 -51.87 -24.44
CA LYS A 46 15.80 -50.97 -24.61
C LYS A 46 15.09 -50.69 -23.28
N SER A 47 15.03 -51.68 -22.38
CA SER A 47 14.45 -51.49 -21.05
C SER A 47 15.28 -50.57 -20.17
N MET A 48 16.62 -50.66 -20.25
CA MET A 48 17.53 -49.78 -19.51
C MET A 48 17.44 -48.33 -20.01
N ASN A 49 17.32 -48.10 -21.33
CA ASN A 49 17.09 -46.77 -21.88
C ASN A 49 15.73 -46.17 -21.41
N ALA A 50 14.68 -46.98 -21.36
CA ALA A 50 13.38 -46.56 -20.87
C ALA A 50 13.44 -46.16 -19.37
N GLN A 51 14.12 -46.96 -18.56
CA GLN A 51 14.34 -46.67 -17.13
C GLN A 51 15.14 -45.39 -16.92
N ILE A 52 16.23 -45.17 -17.66
CA ILE A 52 17.02 -43.95 -17.59
C ILE A 52 16.17 -42.70 -17.96
N ASN A 53 15.36 -42.82 -19.01
CA ASN A 53 14.48 -41.73 -19.42
C ASN A 53 13.41 -41.43 -18.36
N ILE A 54 12.81 -42.43 -17.73
CA ILE A 54 11.85 -42.27 -16.64
C ILE A 54 12.51 -41.55 -15.46
N VAL A 55 13.68 -42.01 -15.04
CA VAL A 55 14.43 -41.35 -13.92
C VAL A 55 14.77 -39.92 -14.27
N ALA A 56 15.21 -39.61 -15.48
CA ALA A 56 15.50 -38.28 -15.94
C ALA A 56 14.25 -37.34 -15.87
N ILE A 57 13.09 -37.86 -16.33
CA ILE A 57 11.81 -37.13 -16.26
C ILE A 57 11.41 -36.89 -14.81
N CYS A 58 11.57 -37.85 -13.91
CA CYS A 58 11.28 -37.69 -12.49
C CYS A 58 12.20 -36.62 -11.84
N ILE A 59 13.50 -36.64 -12.15
CA ILE A 59 14.44 -35.62 -11.64
C ILE A 59 14.06 -34.22 -12.11
N VAL A 60 13.74 -34.06 -13.40
CA VAL A 60 13.26 -32.75 -13.94
C VAL A 60 11.97 -32.33 -13.27
N GLY A 61 11.03 -33.25 -13.08
CA GLY A 61 9.77 -32.99 -12.38
C GLY A 61 9.99 -32.52 -10.96
N ILE A 62 10.86 -33.16 -10.18
CA ILE A 62 11.22 -32.78 -8.83
C ILE A 62 11.89 -31.37 -8.83
N TYR A 63 12.80 -31.12 -9.77
CA TYR A 63 13.46 -29.85 -9.90
C TYR A 63 12.45 -28.70 -10.18
N LEU A 64 11.52 -28.90 -11.10
CA LEU A 64 10.49 -27.94 -11.44
C LEU A 64 9.53 -27.66 -10.26
N THR A 65 9.16 -28.68 -9.50
CA THR A 65 8.32 -28.52 -8.30
C THR A 65 9.03 -27.75 -7.20
N LEU A 66 10.31 -28.05 -6.95
CA LEU A 66 11.13 -27.31 -6.00
C LEU A 66 11.33 -25.85 -6.44
N ALA A 67 11.61 -25.61 -7.71
CA ALA A 67 11.76 -24.26 -8.26
C ALA A 67 10.47 -23.45 -8.14
N SER A 68 9.32 -24.06 -8.46
CA SER A 68 8.00 -23.41 -8.31
C SER A 68 7.70 -23.09 -6.84
N TRP A 69 8.01 -24.02 -5.93
CA TRP A 69 7.84 -23.80 -4.48
C TRP A 69 8.72 -22.66 -3.95
N LEU A 70 9.99 -22.62 -4.35
CA LEU A 70 10.90 -21.51 -4.01
C LEU A 70 10.41 -20.18 -4.56
N LEU A 71 9.88 -20.16 -5.79
CA LEU A 71 9.28 -18.95 -6.38
C LEU A 71 8.09 -18.46 -5.56
N VAL A 72 7.18 -19.36 -5.16
CA VAL A 72 6.04 -19.01 -4.31
C VAL A 72 6.50 -18.45 -2.97
N LEU A 73 7.54 -19.03 -2.35
CA LEU A 73 8.11 -18.52 -1.11
C LEU A 73 8.73 -17.14 -1.29
N MET A 74 9.45 -16.89 -2.38
CA MET A 74 10.00 -15.55 -2.69
C MET A 74 8.90 -14.52 -2.87
N LEU A 75 7.88 -14.85 -3.68
CA LEU A 75 6.74 -13.94 -3.92
C LEU A 75 5.99 -13.64 -2.62
N SER A 76 5.75 -14.66 -1.78
CA SER A 76 5.08 -14.45 -0.49
C SER A 76 5.85 -13.53 0.45
N ARG A 77 7.19 -13.64 0.47
CA ARG A 77 8.05 -12.72 1.26
C ARG A 77 7.97 -11.28 0.74
N VAL A 78 8.11 -11.09 -0.57
CA VAL A 78 8.04 -9.75 -1.19
C VAL A 78 6.67 -9.10 -0.94
N LEU A 79 5.59 -9.85 -1.09
CA LEU A 79 4.23 -9.36 -0.81
C LEU A 79 4.05 -9.01 0.68
N LYS A 80 4.57 -9.84 1.57
CA LYS A 80 4.53 -9.58 3.01
C LYS A 80 5.32 -8.32 3.38
N GLU A 81 6.53 -8.17 2.88
CA GLU A 81 7.35 -6.97 3.12
C GLU A 81 6.67 -5.70 2.59
N LYS A 82 6.06 -5.76 1.40
CA LYS A 82 5.28 -4.65 0.85
C LYS A 82 4.09 -4.30 1.75
N TYR A 83 3.32 -5.29 2.16
CA TYR A 83 2.18 -5.11 3.06
C TYR A 83 2.59 -4.51 4.42
N GLU A 84 3.65 -5.03 5.05
CA GLU A 84 4.16 -4.50 6.32
C GLU A 84 4.67 -3.05 6.17
N LYS A 85 5.32 -2.72 5.06
CA LYS A 85 5.76 -1.37 4.75
C LYS A 85 4.57 -0.41 4.56
N GLU A 86 3.57 -0.81 3.79
CA GLU A 86 2.35 0.00 3.60
C GLU A 86 1.61 0.21 4.92
N LYS A 87 1.46 -0.85 5.72
CA LYS A 87 0.88 -0.77 7.06
C LYS A 87 1.67 0.16 7.98
N TYR A 88 3.00 0.05 7.97
CA TYR A 88 3.86 0.94 8.76
C TYR A 88 3.69 2.41 8.33
N ILE A 89 3.70 2.70 7.03
CA ILE A 89 3.48 4.05 6.49
C ILE A 89 2.09 4.56 6.91
N TYR A 90 1.06 3.73 6.78
CA TYR A 90 -0.30 4.09 7.18
C TYR A 90 -0.37 4.41 8.67
N THR A 91 0.10 3.51 9.55
CA THR A 91 0.04 3.73 11.00
C THR A 91 0.94 4.87 11.48
N SER A 92 2.07 5.12 10.78
CA SER A 92 2.98 6.21 11.08
C SER A 92 2.45 7.59 10.66
N ASN A 93 1.50 7.65 9.71
CA ASN A 93 0.99 8.89 9.13
C ASN A 93 -0.47 9.19 9.49
N THR A 94 -1.14 8.30 10.24
CA THR A 94 -2.54 8.51 10.66
C THR A 94 -2.67 8.70 12.17
N ASP A 95 -3.67 9.48 12.58
CA ASP A 95 -4.07 9.62 13.98
C ASP A 95 -4.83 8.38 14.45
N GLY A 96 -4.47 7.89 15.64
CA GLY A 96 -5.00 6.64 16.19
C GLY A 96 -6.50 6.68 16.49
N LEU A 97 -7.03 7.83 16.90
CA LEU A 97 -8.43 8.02 17.28
C LEU A 97 -9.31 8.29 16.05
N THR A 98 -8.95 9.30 15.27
CA THR A 98 -9.80 9.81 14.18
C THR A 98 -9.57 9.14 12.83
N LYS A 99 -8.42 8.49 12.64
CA LYS A 99 -7.96 7.97 11.33
C LYS A 99 -7.78 9.06 10.25
N CYS A 100 -7.77 10.34 10.62
CA CYS A 100 -7.24 11.41 9.80
C CYS A 100 -5.72 11.27 9.67
N PHE A 101 -5.10 11.99 8.74
CA PHE A 101 -3.65 12.12 8.75
C PHE A 101 -3.19 12.81 10.04
N ASN A 102 -2.01 12.45 10.54
CA ASN A 102 -1.45 13.02 11.76
C ASN A 102 -0.54 14.23 11.45
N ARG A 103 -0.01 14.86 12.51
CA ARG A 103 0.91 16.01 12.43
C ARG A 103 2.12 15.73 11.54
N ARG A 104 2.71 14.52 11.64
CA ARG A 104 3.86 14.16 10.82
C ARG A 104 3.53 14.16 9.31
N ALA A 105 2.37 13.60 8.94
CA ALA A 105 1.92 13.61 7.55
C ALA A 105 1.66 15.05 7.08
N TYR A 106 1.08 15.89 7.93
CA TYR A 106 0.89 17.32 7.67
C TYR A 106 2.22 18.00 7.35
N ASP A 107 3.22 17.87 8.22
CA ASP A 107 4.51 18.54 8.05
C ASP A 107 5.17 18.13 6.71
N VAL A 108 5.15 16.84 6.37
CA VAL A 108 5.71 16.33 5.10
C VAL A 108 4.94 16.84 3.87
N ASP A 109 3.61 16.94 3.94
CA ASP A 109 2.80 17.38 2.81
C ASP A 109 2.90 18.90 2.62
N MET A 110 3.02 19.67 3.70
CA MET A 110 3.19 21.13 3.65
C MET A 110 4.54 21.54 3.04
N GLU A 111 5.61 20.79 3.32
CA GLU A 111 6.93 21.01 2.68
C GLU A 111 6.91 20.81 1.16
N LYS A 112 5.95 20.01 0.66
CA LYS A 112 5.83 19.64 -0.76
C LYS A 112 4.75 20.42 -1.51
N LEU A 113 3.97 21.23 -0.79
CA LEU A 113 2.87 21.97 -1.42
C LEU A 113 3.41 23.00 -2.42
N ASP A 114 2.95 22.87 -3.65
CA ASP A 114 3.18 23.87 -4.68
C ASP A 114 2.21 25.04 -4.48
N LEU A 115 2.72 26.16 -3.95
CA LEU A 115 1.93 27.36 -3.69
C LEU A 115 1.43 28.05 -4.97
N SER A 116 2.03 27.74 -6.14
CA SER A 116 1.58 28.28 -7.44
C SER A 116 0.38 27.52 -8.01
N SER A 117 0.04 26.35 -7.45
CA SER A 117 -1.13 25.58 -7.83
C SER A 117 -2.41 26.11 -7.20
N GLU A 118 -3.56 25.55 -7.58
CA GLU A 118 -4.84 25.86 -6.96
C GLU A 118 -5.03 25.01 -5.69
N TRP A 119 -5.25 25.68 -4.53
CA TRP A 119 -5.50 25.02 -3.26
C TRP A 119 -6.38 25.88 -2.35
N ALA A 120 -7.02 25.22 -1.36
CA ALA A 120 -7.61 25.87 -0.20
C ALA A 120 -7.08 25.23 1.09
N TYR A 121 -6.68 26.06 2.04
CA TYR A 121 -6.22 25.66 3.35
C TYR A 121 -7.26 26.08 4.39
N ILE A 122 -7.69 25.15 5.23
CA ILE A 122 -8.70 25.35 6.26
C ILE A 122 -8.10 24.94 7.60
N SER A 123 -7.95 25.88 8.52
CA SER A 123 -7.62 25.61 9.92
C SER A 123 -8.92 25.46 10.71
N LEU A 124 -9.05 24.40 11.51
CA LEU A 124 -10.28 24.04 12.23
C LEU A 124 -9.96 23.71 13.70
N ASP A 125 -10.85 24.11 14.60
CA ASP A 125 -10.73 23.87 16.03
C ASP A 125 -12.11 23.51 16.62
N LEU A 126 -12.16 22.41 17.38
CA LEU A 126 -13.39 21.91 18.01
C LEU A 126 -13.69 22.71 19.28
N ASN A 127 -14.85 23.36 19.30
CA ASN A 127 -15.29 24.19 20.43
C ASN A 127 -15.80 23.32 21.58
N GLY A 128 -15.54 23.75 22.83
CA GLY A 128 -16.15 23.17 24.03
C GLY A 128 -15.60 21.79 24.43
N LEU A 129 -14.51 21.29 23.82
CA LEU A 129 -13.94 19.97 24.12
C LEU A 129 -13.60 19.82 25.60
N LYS A 130 -12.97 20.83 26.21
CA LYS A 130 -12.65 20.79 27.66
C LYS A 130 -13.91 20.66 28.50
N GLN A 131 -14.95 21.42 28.21
CA GLN A 131 -16.21 21.36 28.94
C GLN A 131 -16.86 19.97 28.85
N ALA A 132 -16.87 19.36 27.66
CA ALA A 132 -17.39 18.01 27.47
C ALA A 132 -16.61 16.98 28.31
N ASN A 133 -15.28 17.06 28.30
CA ASN A 133 -14.41 16.21 29.11
C ASN A 133 -14.65 16.38 30.61
N ASP A 134 -14.73 17.62 31.07
CA ASP A 134 -14.92 17.94 32.49
C ASP A 134 -16.31 17.51 33.00
N THR A 135 -17.35 17.55 32.12
CA THR A 135 -18.73 17.21 32.47
C THR A 135 -19.02 15.72 32.36
N PHE A 136 -18.56 15.07 31.28
CA PHE A 136 -18.97 13.69 30.93
C PHE A 136 -17.78 12.73 30.82
N GLY A 137 -16.55 13.19 31.08
CA GLY A 137 -15.32 12.41 30.99
C GLY A 137 -14.74 12.32 29.57
N HIS A 138 -13.52 11.78 29.46
CA HIS A 138 -12.77 11.73 28.21
C HIS A 138 -13.49 11.01 27.07
N SER A 139 -14.37 10.05 27.37
CA SER A 139 -15.16 9.37 26.34
C SER A 139 -16.10 10.33 25.56
N ALA A 140 -16.57 11.39 26.21
CA ALA A 140 -17.38 12.42 25.54
C ALA A 140 -16.53 13.29 24.61
N GLY A 141 -15.33 13.65 25.05
CA GLY A 141 -14.39 14.37 24.19
C GLY A 141 -13.94 13.53 22.98
N ASP A 142 -13.67 12.25 23.18
CA ASP A 142 -13.32 11.33 22.09
C ASP A 142 -14.48 11.20 21.07
N GLU A 143 -15.73 11.16 21.55
CA GLU A 143 -16.92 11.18 20.67
C GLU A 143 -16.96 12.45 19.81
N LEU A 144 -16.80 13.62 20.44
CA LEU A 144 -16.80 14.91 19.73
C LEU A 144 -15.67 15.01 18.70
N ILE A 145 -14.45 14.60 19.07
CA ILE A 145 -13.30 14.59 18.17
C ILE A 145 -13.54 13.67 16.98
N CYS A 146 -14.04 12.44 17.21
CA CYS A 146 -14.36 11.50 16.15
C CYS A 146 -15.50 12.02 15.25
N ALA A 147 -16.51 12.64 15.84
CA ALA A 147 -17.63 13.23 15.10
C ALA A 147 -17.16 14.36 14.18
N ALA A 148 -16.39 15.32 14.71
CA ALA A 148 -15.83 16.40 13.92
C ALA A 148 -14.98 15.86 12.76
N ALA A 149 -14.10 14.91 13.03
CA ALA A 149 -13.29 14.26 12.00
C ALA A 149 -14.14 13.56 10.93
N ASN A 150 -15.26 12.93 11.28
CA ASN A 150 -16.15 12.29 10.33
C ASN A 150 -16.90 13.31 9.47
N CYS A 151 -17.37 14.42 10.03
CA CYS A 151 -17.97 15.53 9.27
C CYS A 151 -16.96 16.13 8.28
N MET A 152 -15.71 16.37 8.73
CA MET A 152 -14.63 16.83 7.86
C MET A 152 -14.33 15.87 6.71
N LYS A 153 -14.25 14.56 7.00
CA LYS A 153 -14.06 13.53 5.96
C LYS A 153 -15.23 13.49 4.97
N PHE A 154 -16.43 13.57 5.46
CA PHE A 154 -17.62 13.58 4.62
C PHE A 154 -17.62 14.76 3.64
N ALA A 155 -17.27 15.95 4.12
CA ALA A 155 -17.27 17.14 3.29
C ALA A 155 -16.01 17.29 2.41
N PHE A 156 -14.84 16.94 2.92
CA PHE A 156 -13.56 17.37 2.33
C PHE A 156 -12.75 16.23 1.70
N ALA A 157 -12.97 14.94 2.04
CA ALA A 157 -12.07 13.86 1.64
C ALA A 157 -11.98 13.64 0.12
N SER A 158 -13.02 13.99 -0.64
CA SER A 158 -13.02 13.92 -2.10
C SER A 158 -12.20 15.03 -2.76
N TYR A 159 -11.84 16.08 -2.02
CA TYR A 159 -11.16 17.27 -2.52
C TYR A 159 -9.73 17.41 -2.02
N GLY A 160 -9.37 16.67 -0.96
CA GLY A 160 -8.04 16.78 -0.37
C GLY A 160 -7.82 15.93 0.86
N LYS A 161 -6.89 16.35 1.71
CA LYS A 161 -6.50 15.62 2.92
C LYS A 161 -6.90 16.38 4.17
N ILE A 162 -7.26 15.61 5.21
CA ILE A 162 -7.61 16.12 6.53
C ILE A 162 -6.57 15.61 7.52
N TYR A 163 -6.02 16.52 8.32
CA TYR A 163 -4.99 16.27 9.31
C TYR A 163 -5.50 16.61 10.70
N ARG A 164 -5.19 15.79 11.69
CA ARG A 164 -5.30 16.14 13.10
C ARG A 164 -3.91 16.52 13.59
N ILE A 165 -3.72 17.80 13.94
CA ILE A 165 -2.41 18.36 14.29
C ILE A 165 -2.25 18.60 15.79
N GLY A 166 -3.34 18.62 16.54
CA GLY A 166 -3.39 18.79 18.01
C GLY A 166 -4.52 18.00 18.64
N GLY A 167 -4.84 18.29 19.87
CA GLY A 167 -5.94 17.65 20.61
C GLY A 167 -7.29 17.86 19.95
N ASP A 168 -7.66 19.11 19.72
CA ASP A 168 -8.89 19.63 19.11
C ASP A 168 -8.64 20.34 17.76
N GLU A 169 -7.39 20.38 17.31
CA GLU A 169 -6.95 21.13 16.13
C GLU A 169 -6.83 20.22 14.90
N PHE A 170 -7.45 20.66 13.81
CA PHE A 170 -7.43 20.00 12.52
C PHE A 170 -7.03 20.96 11.41
N VAL A 171 -6.52 20.40 10.31
CA VAL A 171 -6.30 21.12 9.06
C VAL A 171 -6.90 20.32 7.93
N ALA A 172 -7.60 20.99 7.00
CA ALA A 172 -7.94 20.43 5.70
C ALA A 172 -7.17 21.17 4.61
N LEU A 173 -6.45 20.43 3.77
CA LEU A 173 -5.79 20.95 2.58
C LEU A 173 -6.49 20.36 1.35
N LEU A 174 -7.23 21.20 0.63
CA LEU A 174 -7.96 20.86 -0.57
C LEU A 174 -7.11 21.25 -1.78
N THR A 175 -6.89 20.32 -2.69
CA THR A 175 -6.07 20.51 -3.89
C THR A 175 -6.81 20.11 -5.17
N GLN A 176 -8.11 19.80 -5.06
CA GLN A 176 -8.98 19.42 -6.18
C GLN A 176 -10.29 20.19 -6.11
N SER A 177 -10.75 20.67 -7.26
CA SER A 177 -12.06 21.35 -7.43
C SER A 177 -12.34 22.46 -6.42
N VAL A 178 -11.36 23.30 -6.11
CA VAL A 178 -11.45 24.36 -5.08
C VAL A 178 -12.35 25.51 -5.55
N THR A 179 -12.76 25.54 -6.81
CA THR A 179 -13.62 26.58 -7.40
C THR A 179 -15.00 26.68 -6.73
N ASP A 180 -15.53 25.59 -6.20
CA ASP A 180 -16.83 25.53 -5.52
C ASP A 180 -16.69 25.32 -3.99
N LEU A 181 -15.71 26.00 -3.38
CA LEU A 181 -15.41 25.86 -1.96
C LEU A 181 -16.61 26.22 -1.05
N GLU A 182 -17.44 27.19 -1.46
CA GLU A 182 -18.61 27.59 -0.67
C GLU A 182 -19.61 26.46 -0.51
N SER A 183 -19.92 25.74 -1.60
CA SER A 183 -20.80 24.57 -1.52
C SER A 183 -20.20 23.44 -0.66
N ILE A 184 -18.87 23.25 -0.74
CA ILE A 184 -18.17 22.26 0.09
C ILE A 184 -18.26 22.64 1.58
N LEU A 185 -18.08 23.90 1.92
CA LEU A 185 -18.21 24.40 3.29
C LEU A 185 -19.66 24.31 3.79
N GLN A 186 -20.67 24.57 2.94
CA GLN A 186 -22.07 24.38 3.29
C GLN A 186 -22.40 22.93 3.65
N VAL A 187 -21.84 21.96 2.91
CA VAL A 187 -21.96 20.53 3.25
C VAL A 187 -21.34 20.24 4.62
N PHE A 188 -20.17 20.81 4.90
CA PHE A 188 -19.54 20.67 6.21
C PHE A 188 -20.41 21.26 7.32
N ASP A 189 -20.83 22.52 7.20
CA ASP A 189 -21.67 23.21 8.19
C ASP A 189 -22.98 22.45 8.46
N SER A 190 -23.66 21.97 7.41
CA SER A 190 -24.84 21.13 7.55
C SER A 190 -24.56 19.85 8.31
N SER A 191 -23.44 19.17 8.01
CA SER A 191 -23.06 17.92 8.70
C SER A 191 -22.76 18.14 10.19
N ILE A 192 -22.22 19.30 10.56
CA ILE A 192 -22.00 19.71 11.97
C ILE A 192 -23.35 19.99 12.66
N GLN A 193 -24.26 20.71 12.00
CA GLN A 193 -25.57 21.07 12.56
C GLN A 193 -26.48 19.84 12.76
N ASP A 194 -26.44 18.89 11.84
CA ASP A 194 -27.26 17.67 11.87
C ASP A 194 -26.71 16.59 12.82
N TRP A 195 -25.51 16.80 13.38
CA TRP A 195 -24.91 15.82 14.23
C TRP A 195 -25.52 15.78 15.63
N HIS A 196 -25.79 14.55 16.11
CA HIS A 196 -26.27 14.25 17.44
C HIS A 196 -25.50 13.06 18.03
N GLY A 197 -24.90 13.24 19.19
CA GLY A 197 -24.10 12.21 19.87
C GLY A 197 -24.78 11.64 21.11
N LYS A 198 -24.08 10.71 21.76
CA LYS A 198 -24.52 10.06 23.00
C LYS A 198 -24.41 10.96 24.21
N TYR A 199 -23.33 11.76 24.27
CA TYR A 199 -23.00 12.64 25.41
C TYR A 199 -23.34 14.10 25.15
N SER A 200 -23.42 14.52 23.89
CA SER A 200 -23.79 15.88 23.50
C SER A 200 -24.77 15.85 22.34
N ASN A 201 -25.80 16.70 22.39
CA ASN A 201 -26.77 16.84 21.31
C ASN A 201 -26.31 17.77 20.20
N SER A 202 -25.19 18.48 20.37
CA SER A 202 -24.67 19.41 19.39
C SER A 202 -23.15 19.47 19.46
N MET A 203 -22.57 19.84 18.37
CA MET A 203 -21.12 20.07 18.20
C MET A 203 -20.92 21.41 17.51
N SER A 204 -19.80 22.06 17.78
CA SER A 204 -19.41 23.29 17.10
C SER A 204 -17.93 23.26 16.75
N VAL A 205 -17.61 23.70 15.54
CA VAL A 205 -16.24 23.81 15.04
C VAL A 205 -16.03 25.24 14.52
N SER A 206 -14.99 25.90 15.02
CA SER A 206 -14.53 27.16 14.48
C SER A 206 -13.51 26.92 13.40
N TYR A 207 -13.59 27.65 12.28
CA TYR A 207 -12.63 27.47 11.21
C TYR A 207 -12.27 28.79 10.51
N GLY A 208 -11.09 28.79 9.89
CA GLY A 208 -10.59 29.86 9.05
C GLY A 208 -10.07 29.31 7.72
N VAL A 209 -10.47 29.92 6.62
CA VAL A 209 -10.19 29.50 5.27
C VAL A 209 -9.25 30.48 4.57
N VAL A 210 -8.27 29.95 3.82
CA VAL A 210 -7.40 30.72 2.92
C VAL A 210 -7.33 29.99 1.58
N LYS A 211 -7.51 30.74 0.48
CA LYS A 211 -7.44 30.22 -0.89
C LYS A 211 -6.17 30.74 -1.59
N SER A 212 -5.60 29.93 -2.47
CA SER A 212 -4.46 30.32 -3.33
C SER A 212 -4.74 31.54 -4.19
N THR A 213 -6.02 31.80 -4.49
CA THR A 213 -6.45 32.93 -5.35
C THR A 213 -6.61 34.26 -4.63
N GLU A 214 -6.43 34.32 -3.29
CA GLU A 214 -6.66 35.56 -2.52
C GLU A 214 -5.51 36.55 -2.65
N GLN A 215 -4.28 36.04 -2.66
CA GLN A 215 -3.05 36.82 -2.81
C GLN A 215 -1.87 35.87 -3.12
N ASP A 216 -0.73 36.44 -3.50
CA ASP A 216 0.51 35.67 -3.60
C ASP A 216 1.06 35.38 -2.20
N PHE A 217 1.32 34.09 -1.91
CA PHE A 217 1.86 33.64 -0.64
C PHE A 217 3.32 33.23 -0.80
N ASP A 218 4.21 33.79 0.05
CA ASP A 218 5.64 33.49 0.01
C ASP A 218 5.98 32.13 0.65
N SER A 219 5.11 31.64 1.54
CA SER A 219 5.36 30.42 2.30
C SER A 219 4.07 29.80 2.86
N ILE A 220 4.10 28.51 3.11
CA ILE A 220 3.02 27.83 3.82
C ILE A 220 2.79 28.38 5.24
N HIS A 221 3.84 28.92 5.86
CA HIS A 221 3.72 29.54 7.17
C HIS A 221 2.84 30.80 7.13
N SER A 222 2.94 31.64 6.09
CA SER A 222 2.05 32.80 5.93
C SER A 222 0.60 32.38 5.68
N VAL A 223 0.38 31.29 4.94
CA VAL A 223 -0.95 30.68 4.72
C VAL A 223 -1.56 30.20 6.04
N SER A 224 -0.84 29.35 6.77
CA SER A 224 -1.33 28.78 8.03
C SER A 224 -1.61 29.87 9.06
N LYS A 225 -0.73 30.86 9.19
CA LYS A 225 -0.92 31.99 10.10
C LYS A 225 -2.22 32.74 9.80
N LEU A 226 -2.48 33.07 8.52
CA LEU A 226 -3.70 33.78 8.13
C LEU A 226 -4.96 32.94 8.40
N ALA A 227 -4.90 31.63 8.13
CA ALA A 227 -6.00 30.71 8.42
C ALA A 227 -6.28 30.64 9.94
N ASP A 228 -5.24 30.55 10.76
CA ASP A 228 -5.35 30.51 12.21
C ASP A 228 -5.93 31.84 12.78
N GLU A 229 -5.52 32.97 12.23
CA GLU A 229 -6.09 34.30 12.61
C GLU A 229 -7.60 34.32 12.32
N ARG A 230 -8.04 33.80 11.17
CA ARG A 230 -9.47 33.73 10.80
C ARG A 230 -10.23 32.74 11.68
N MET A 231 -9.65 31.57 11.94
CA MET A 231 -10.22 30.57 12.85
C MET A 231 -10.37 31.12 14.27
N TYR A 232 -9.35 31.85 14.78
CA TYR A 232 -9.41 32.47 16.10
C TYR A 232 -10.53 33.52 16.19
N LYS A 233 -10.75 34.32 15.13
CA LYS A 233 -11.88 35.27 15.06
C LYS A 233 -13.22 34.51 15.12
N SER A 234 -13.41 33.45 14.34
CA SER A 234 -14.60 32.61 14.40
C SER A 234 -14.82 32.04 15.81
N LYS A 235 -13.74 31.53 16.44
CA LYS A 235 -13.78 31.02 17.81
C LYS A 235 -14.17 32.09 18.85
N TYR A 236 -13.66 33.29 18.71
CA TYR A 236 -14.03 34.42 19.55
C TYR A 236 -15.52 34.80 19.41
N GLU A 237 -16.04 34.83 18.19
CA GLU A 237 -17.46 35.11 17.93
C GLU A 237 -18.36 34.04 18.57
N TYR A 238 -17.99 32.73 18.45
CA TYR A 238 -18.71 31.65 19.09
C TYR A 238 -18.82 31.81 20.61
N TYR A 239 -17.72 32.11 21.30
CA TYR A 239 -17.75 32.28 22.77
C TYR A 239 -18.53 33.52 23.22
N ASN A 240 -18.48 34.60 22.45
CA ASN A 240 -19.26 35.81 22.76
C ASN A 240 -20.77 35.59 22.59
N MET A 241 -21.19 34.88 21.55
CA MET A 241 -22.61 34.56 21.29
C MET A 241 -23.19 33.54 22.28
N SER A 242 -22.39 32.55 22.67
CA SER A 242 -22.87 31.51 23.57
C SER A 242 -22.90 31.87 25.04
N GLY A 243 -22.44 33.06 25.43
CA GLY A 243 -22.36 33.48 26.84
C GLY A 243 -21.34 32.69 27.66
N ASN A 244 -20.59 31.78 27.04
CA ASN A 244 -19.54 30.99 27.65
C ASN A 244 -18.23 31.76 27.64
N ASP A 245 -18.02 32.60 28.67
CA ASP A 245 -16.75 33.31 28.83
C ASP A 245 -15.60 32.29 29.04
N ARG A 246 -14.61 32.33 28.15
CA ARG A 246 -13.35 31.54 28.25
C ARG A 246 -12.62 31.74 29.57
N ARG A 247 -12.86 32.88 30.28
CA ARG A 247 -12.19 33.27 31.51
C ARG A 247 -12.77 32.62 32.76
N SER A 248 -13.98 32.07 32.71
CA SER A 248 -14.63 31.42 33.86
C SER A 248 -14.02 30.05 34.24
N TYR A 249 -13.06 29.54 33.49
CA TYR A 249 -12.44 28.23 33.71
C TYR A 249 -10.98 28.27 34.18
N ASN A 250 -10.44 29.45 34.51
CA ASN A 250 -9.11 29.63 35.11
C ASN A 250 -9.20 30.02 36.60
N VAL A 251 -10.00 29.26 37.38
CA VAL A 251 -9.97 29.30 38.85
C VAL A 251 -9.67 27.92 39.37
#